data_dd09fd9e1f21b7a7ee181a73f4a9efcf
#
_entry.id   dd09fd9e1f21b7a7ee181a73f4a9efcf
#
_cell.length_a   1.000
_cell.length_b   1.000
_cell.length_c   1.000
_cell.angle_alpha   90.00
_cell.angle_beta   90.00
_cell.angle_gamma   90.00
#
_symmetry.space_group_name_H-M   'P 1'
#
loop_
_entity.id
_entity.type
_entity.pdbx_description
1 polymer ?
#
loop_
_entity_poly.entity_id
_entity_poly.type
_entity_poly.pdbx_seq_one_letter_code
_entity_poly.pdbx_strand_id
1 'polypeptide(L)'
;NPFEFSAYVQDKMEADDMVVNIGARYDYFDSQFWVLNDPEDPNYLSPLKPINKWEDSDGDGEISDDEMNYQNLRSDEDRLASNANGDPWYRKADPKTQISPRFALAFPITDKGYLHFSYGHFFQNPSFSYIYDNPEFEVPAASGVNSTMGNANMEPRRTTQYEVGFSQQFGRDIGLEITGYYKDIRNLNSTEIKNSFIAGDRYGMYVNKDHANSKGLTVALSKRSSRKFSGNLDYTYSISEGNASDPTAAFYDEQSDIEPEKMLVPLDWDQRHTINGTATYHLTKSAGTSLVVSYGSGFPYTTTNADGQRTSFENNGRKPATYNVDMRAFYNFSLFESIQVSAHINIYNLFDIRNEETVYGDTGRSSYSLIPTYTPQYSGPMLNTLDEFLVVPSYYSAPRQIKV
;
A
#
# COMPACT_ATOMS: atom_id res chain seq x y z
N ASN A 1 9.17 -20.45 -11.45
CA ASN A 1 9.16 -19.93 -10.08
C ASN A 1 10.18 -18.80 -9.99
N PRO A 2 9.85 -17.67 -9.34
CA PRO A 2 10.81 -16.59 -9.15
C PRO A 2 12.00 -17.03 -8.31
N PHE A 3 13.13 -16.39 -8.53
CA PHE A 3 14.36 -16.61 -7.76
C PHE A 3 14.81 -15.30 -7.12
N GLU A 4 15.07 -15.35 -5.83
CA GLU A 4 15.56 -14.20 -5.05
C GLU A 4 16.85 -14.61 -4.31
N PHE A 5 17.82 -13.72 -4.33
CA PHE A 5 19.05 -13.85 -3.56
C PHE A 5 19.43 -12.49 -2.96
N SER A 6 19.88 -12.49 -1.71
CA SER A 6 20.41 -11.29 -1.09
C SER A 6 21.60 -11.59 -0.19
N ALA A 7 22.56 -10.66 -0.18
CA ALA A 7 23.71 -10.70 0.70
C ALA A 7 23.96 -9.31 1.28
N TYR A 8 24.51 -9.21 2.48
CA TYR A 8 24.87 -7.93 3.06
C TYR A 8 26.21 -8.00 3.79
N VAL A 9 26.86 -6.86 3.88
CA VAL A 9 28.05 -6.64 4.70
C VAL A 9 27.81 -5.37 5.51
N GLN A 10 28.17 -5.40 6.77
CA GLN A 10 28.04 -4.26 7.68
C GLN A 10 29.22 -4.24 8.65
N ASP A 11 29.70 -3.03 8.91
CA ASP A 11 30.71 -2.76 9.94
C ASP A 11 30.19 -1.75 10.94
N LYS A 12 30.45 -1.99 12.21
CA LYS A 12 30.15 -1.09 13.33
C LYS A 12 31.46 -0.66 13.97
N MET A 13 31.77 0.60 13.82
CA MET A 13 32.94 1.25 14.42
C MET A 13 32.54 2.04 15.65
N GLU A 14 33.23 1.82 16.75
CA GLU A 14 33.06 2.57 18.01
C GLU A 14 34.39 3.30 18.33
N ALA A 15 34.32 4.60 18.39
CA ALA A 15 35.47 5.47 18.70
C ALA A 15 35.05 6.46 19.77
N ASP A 16 35.67 6.38 20.95
CA ASP A 16 35.47 7.21 22.15
C ASP A 16 33.99 7.55 22.42
N ASP A 17 33.49 8.57 21.74
CA ASP A 17 32.15 9.11 21.94
C ASP A 17 31.22 8.93 20.70
N MET A 18 31.64 8.18 19.69
CA MET A 18 30.93 8.10 18.43
C MET A 18 30.73 6.64 17.99
N VAL A 19 29.53 6.31 17.51
CA VAL A 19 29.23 5.03 16.89
C VAL A 19 28.84 5.25 15.43
N VAL A 20 29.59 4.61 14.53
CA VAL A 20 29.33 4.64 13.08
C VAL A 20 28.98 3.25 12.61
N ASN A 21 27.87 3.12 11.87
CA ASN A 21 27.51 1.90 11.17
C ASN A 21 27.52 2.18 9.67
N ILE A 22 28.27 1.38 8.93
CA ILE A 22 28.34 1.45 7.47
C ILE A 22 28.04 0.04 6.93
N GLY A 23 27.18 -0.04 5.93
CA GLY A 23 26.86 -1.32 5.31
C GLY A 23 26.36 -1.16 3.88
N ALA A 24 26.36 -2.27 3.20
CA ALA A 24 25.76 -2.40 1.88
C ALA A 24 25.06 -3.77 1.78
N ARG A 25 23.91 -3.76 1.12
CA ARG A 25 23.16 -4.97 0.78
C ARG A 25 23.07 -5.08 -0.73
N TYR A 26 23.34 -6.26 -1.24
CA TYR A 26 23.12 -6.64 -2.62
C TYR A 26 21.84 -7.48 -2.69
N ASP A 27 20.95 -7.11 -3.60
CA ASP A 27 19.71 -7.83 -3.88
C ASP A 27 19.67 -8.22 -5.35
N TYR A 28 19.24 -9.44 -5.63
CA TYR A 28 19.02 -10.00 -6.95
C TYR A 28 17.62 -10.61 -7.00
N PHE A 29 16.86 -10.28 -8.02
CA PHE A 29 15.52 -10.81 -8.28
C PHE A 29 15.39 -11.20 -9.75
N ASP A 30 14.94 -12.41 -10.01
CA ASP A 30 14.61 -12.93 -11.33
C ASP A 30 13.18 -13.49 -11.28
N SER A 31 12.27 -12.88 -12.01
CA SER A 31 10.88 -13.33 -12.12
C SER A 31 10.76 -14.67 -12.83
N GLN A 32 11.78 -15.06 -13.63
CA GLN A 32 11.81 -16.25 -14.48
C GLN A 32 10.57 -16.37 -15.38
N PHE A 33 10.04 -15.24 -15.83
CA PHE A 33 8.84 -15.16 -16.62
C PHE A 33 9.07 -14.41 -17.95
N TRP A 34 8.01 -14.26 -18.70
CA TRP A 34 8.04 -13.68 -20.04
C TRP A 34 7.49 -12.26 -20.04
N VAL A 35 7.93 -11.49 -21.02
CA VAL A 35 7.37 -10.17 -21.37
C VAL A 35 7.08 -10.12 -22.85
N LEU A 36 6.10 -9.30 -23.22
CA LEU A 36 5.70 -9.12 -24.60
C LEU A 36 6.79 -8.45 -25.42
N ASN A 37 6.98 -8.90 -26.66
CA ASN A 37 7.75 -8.15 -27.66
C ASN A 37 6.87 -7.16 -28.41
N ASP A 38 5.62 -7.52 -28.70
CA ASP A 38 4.67 -6.66 -29.36
C ASP A 38 3.42 -6.42 -28.47
N PRO A 39 3.31 -5.28 -27.80
CA PRO A 39 2.14 -4.96 -26.98
C PRO A 39 0.83 -4.81 -27.77
N GLU A 40 0.88 -4.51 -29.08
CA GLU A 40 -0.33 -4.38 -29.91
C GLU A 40 -0.93 -5.75 -30.29
N ASP A 41 -0.11 -6.80 -30.29
CA ASP A 41 -0.53 -8.16 -30.62
C ASP A 41 0.00 -9.17 -29.58
N PRO A 42 -0.57 -9.18 -28.37
CA PRO A 42 0.02 -9.83 -27.21
C PRO A 42 -0.12 -11.36 -27.21
N ASN A 43 -1.07 -11.95 -27.96
CA ASN A 43 -1.40 -13.37 -27.85
C ASN A 43 -1.19 -14.15 -29.15
N TYR A 44 -0.24 -15.08 -29.15
CA TYR A 44 0.07 -15.93 -30.29
C TYR A 44 -1.03 -16.95 -30.64
N LEU A 45 -1.86 -17.35 -29.67
CA LEU A 45 -2.99 -18.26 -29.92
C LEU A 45 -4.11 -17.61 -30.70
N SER A 46 -4.29 -16.31 -30.50
CA SER A 46 -5.31 -15.51 -31.20
C SER A 46 -4.74 -14.18 -31.67
N PRO A 47 -3.86 -14.19 -32.67
CA PRO A 47 -3.23 -12.96 -33.15
C PRO A 47 -4.26 -11.94 -33.62
N LEU A 48 -4.03 -10.67 -33.27
CA LEU A 48 -4.89 -9.55 -33.65
C LEU A 48 -4.47 -8.96 -35.00
N LYS A 49 -3.14 -8.94 -35.27
CA LYS A 49 -2.62 -8.46 -36.55
C LYS A 49 -2.88 -9.52 -37.66
N PRO A 50 -3.56 -9.16 -38.76
CA PRO A 50 -3.83 -10.10 -39.87
C PRO A 50 -2.59 -10.83 -40.37
N ILE A 51 -1.48 -10.12 -40.52
CA ILE A 51 -0.22 -10.69 -40.98
C ILE A 51 0.36 -11.76 -40.05
N ASN A 52 0.05 -11.69 -38.77
CA ASN A 52 0.46 -12.73 -37.82
C ASN A 52 -0.45 -13.95 -37.85
N LYS A 53 -1.64 -13.84 -38.44
CA LYS A 53 -2.65 -14.89 -38.54
C LYS A 53 -2.70 -15.58 -39.89
N TRP A 54 -2.54 -14.80 -40.96
CA TRP A 54 -2.68 -15.23 -42.33
C TRP A 54 -1.32 -15.15 -43.07
N GLU A 55 -1.16 -15.96 -44.13
CA GLU A 55 0.01 -15.89 -45.02
C GLU A 55 -0.22 -14.80 -46.06
N ASP A 56 0.76 -13.95 -46.25
CA ASP A 56 0.86 -12.99 -47.33
C ASP A 56 1.27 -13.76 -48.61
N SER A 57 0.28 -14.07 -49.43
CA SER A 57 0.44 -14.96 -50.59
C SER A 57 1.06 -14.26 -51.81
N ASP A 58 0.88 -12.93 -51.92
CA ASP A 58 1.41 -12.13 -53.02
C ASP A 58 2.70 -11.38 -52.64
N GLY A 59 3.03 -11.32 -51.38
CA GLY A 59 4.30 -10.77 -50.85
C GLY A 59 4.33 -9.24 -50.84
N ASP A 60 3.17 -8.58 -50.80
CA ASP A 60 3.08 -7.14 -50.76
C ASP A 60 3.23 -6.51 -49.36
N GLY A 61 3.19 -7.35 -48.30
CA GLY A 61 3.35 -6.96 -46.88
C GLY A 61 2.03 -6.58 -46.21
N GLU A 62 0.92 -6.67 -46.90
CA GLU A 62 -0.43 -6.46 -46.38
C GLU A 62 -1.25 -7.74 -46.51
N ILE A 63 -2.30 -7.90 -45.75
CA ILE A 63 -3.21 -9.03 -45.87
C ILE A 63 -4.55 -8.53 -46.38
N SER A 64 -4.83 -8.89 -47.61
CA SER A 64 -6.07 -8.57 -48.32
C SER A 64 -7.25 -9.46 -47.84
N ASP A 65 -8.48 -9.01 -48.11
CA ASP A 65 -9.67 -9.79 -47.78
C ASP A 65 -9.68 -11.17 -48.45
N ASP A 66 -9.12 -11.32 -49.65
CA ASP A 66 -9.00 -12.57 -50.39
C ASP A 66 -8.01 -13.54 -49.73
N GLU A 67 -7.05 -13.05 -49.01
CA GLU A 67 -6.06 -13.83 -48.27
C GLU A 67 -6.57 -14.28 -46.89
N MET A 68 -7.55 -13.60 -46.34
CA MET A 68 -8.16 -13.95 -45.05
C MET A 68 -9.09 -15.18 -45.17
N ASN A 69 -8.51 -16.31 -45.54
CA ASN A 69 -9.25 -17.57 -45.69
C ASN A 69 -8.51 -18.73 -45.02
N TYR A 70 -9.21 -19.84 -44.76
CA TYR A 70 -8.65 -20.98 -44.04
C TYR A 70 -7.45 -21.67 -44.76
N GLN A 71 -7.30 -21.47 -46.07
CA GLN A 71 -6.20 -22.06 -46.82
C GLN A 71 -4.89 -21.28 -46.62
N ASN A 72 -5.01 -20.00 -46.30
CA ASN A 72 -3.88 -19.10 -46.06
C ASN A 72 -3.63 -18.88 -44.58
N LEU A 73 -4.22 -19.69 -43.69
CA LEU A 73 -3.93 -19.63 -42.27
C LEU A 73 -2.50 -20.08 -42.04
N ARG A 74 -1.69 -19.27 -41.38
CA ARG A 74 -0.34 -19.67 -40.97
C ARG A 74 -0.41 -20.95 -40.13
N SER A 75 0.51 -21.87 -40.37
CA SER A 75 0.54 -23.13 -39.62
C SER A 75 0.67 -22.88 -38.10
N ASP A 76 0.12 -23.77 -37.30
CA ASP A 76 0.28 -23.68 -35.84
C ASP A 76 1.77 -23.72 -35.44
N GLU A 77 2.58 -24.48 -36.14
CA GLU A 77 4.03 -24.57 -35.89
C GLU A 77 4.72 -23.24 -36.13
N ASP A 78 4.45 -22.56 -37.25
CA ASP A 78 5.05 -21.27 -37.59
C ASP A 78 4.53 -20.15 -36.67
N ARG A 79 3.23 -20.15 -36.40
CA ARG A 79 2.59 -19.16 -35.51
C ARG A 79 3.04 -19.28 -34.06
N LEU A 80 3.26 -20.50 -33.56
CA LEU A 80 3.79 -20.72 -32.21
C LEU A 80 5.26 -20.35 -32.11
N ALA A 81 6.01 -20.45 -33.19
CA ALA A 81 7.46 -20.18 -33.20
C ALA A 81 7.75 -18.66 -33.17
N SER A 82 7.04 -17.88 -34.01
CA SER A 82 7.31 -16.45 -34.21
C SER A 82 6.12 -15.70 -34.79
N ASN A 83 6.17 -14.35 -34.70
CA ASN A 83 5.31 -13.49 -35.48
C ASN A 83 5.68 -13.54 -36.97
N ALA A 84 4.95 -12.82 -37.84
CA ALA A 84 5.21 -12.82 -39.28
C ALA A 84 6.58 -12.28 -39.69
N ASN A 85 7.19 -11.42 -38.86
CA ASN A 85 8.52 -10.88 -39.08
C ASN A 85 9.66 -11.83 -38.62
N GLY A 86 9.31 -12.98 -38.07
CA GLY A 86 10.28 -13.92 -37.50
C GLY A 86 10.74 -13.59 -36.08
N ASP A 87 10.12 -12.59 -35.41
CA ASP A 87 10.45 -12.25 -34.04
C ASP A 87 9.74 -13.14 -33.06
N PRO A 88 10.35 -13.52 -31.95
CA PRO A 88 9.66 -14.27 -30.91
C PRO A 88 8.54 -13.42 -30.27
N TRP A 89 7.40 -14.02 -30.00
CA TRP A 89 6.26 -13.36 -29.34
C TRP A 89 6.62 -12.78 -27.96
N TYR A 90 7.42 -13.53 -27.24
CA TYR A 90 7.81 -13.22 -25.89
C TYR A 90 9.32 -13.33 -25.71
N ARG A 91 9.86 -12.51 -24.84
CA ARG A 91 11.24 -12.63 -24.37
C ARG A 91 11.25 -12.83 -22.86
N LYS A 92 12.34 -13.40 -22.35
CA LYS A 92 12.51 -13.49 -20.89
C LYS A 92 12.66 -12.09 -20.28
N ALA A 93 12.04 -11.90 -19.13
CA ALA A 93 12.25 -10.70 -18.34
C ALA A 93 13.71 -10.61 -17.87
N ASP A 94 14.21 -9.37 -17.76
CA ASP A 94 15.57 -9.11 -17.31
C ASP A 94 15.66 -9.25 -15.79
N PRO A 95 16.63 -9.98 -15.25
CA PRO A 95 16.87 -10.01 -13.81
C PRO A 95 17.16 -8.60 -13.27
N LYS A 96 16.69 -8.31 -12.07
CA LYS A 96 16.89 -7.03 -11.38
C LYS A 96 17.93 -7.16 -10.30
N THR A 97 18.84 -6.19 -10.25
CA THR A 97 19.89 -6.15 -9.23
C THR A 97 19.97 -4.79 -8.59
N GLN A 98 20.24 -4.73 -7.30
CA GLN A 98 20.43 -3.49 -6.59
C GLN A 98 21.50 -3.61 -5.50
N ILE A 99 22.26 -2.52 -5.32
CA ILE A 99 23.10 -2.31 -4.16
C ILE A 99 22.45 -1.23 -3.31
N SER A 100 22.19 -1.54 -2.04
CA SER A 100 21.53 -0.68 -1.06
C SER A 100 22.52 -0.27 0.03
N PRO A 101 23.17 0.92 -0.10
CA PRO A 101 24.04 1.43 0.94
C PRO A 101 23.24 1.86 2.17
N ARG A 102 23.84 1.71 3.34
CA ARG A 102 23.30 2.15 4.62
C ARG A 102 24.41 2.80 5.45
N PHE A 103 24.08 3.91 6.04
CA PHE A 103 24.97 4.66 6.92
C PHE A 103 24.18 5.12 8.13
N ALA A 104 24.73 4.95 9.32
CA ALA A 104 24.18 5.55 10.53
C ALA A 104 25.32 6.04 11.43
N LEU A 105 25.06 7.17 12.09
CA LEU A 105 25.96 7.82 13.02
C LEU A 105 25.18 8.11 14.29
N ALA A 106 25.75 7.77 15.45
CA ALA A 106 25.26 8.20 16.75
C ALA A 106 26.39 8.93 17.49
N PHE A 107 26.06 10.10 18.00
CA PHE A 107 27.02 11.01 18.67
C PHE A 107 26.44 11.44 20.01
N PRO A 108 27.05 11.10 21.16
CA PRO A 108 26.63 11.56 22.48
C PRO A 108 26.89 13.07 22.63
N ILE A 109 25.90 13.80 23.15
CA ILE A 109 25.99 15.24 23.43
C ILE A 109 25.93 15.51 24.93
N THR A 110 25.46 14.54 25.70
CA THR A 110 25.48 14.54 27.18
C THR A 110 25.73 13.12 27.67
N ASP A 111 25.96 12.93 28.96
CA ASP A 111 26.10 11.61 29.59
C ASP A 111 24.84 10.68 29.39
N LYS A 112 23.73 11.27 29.00
CA LYS A 112 22.43 10.57 28.87
C LYS A 112 21.67 10.96 27.62
N GLY A 113 22.30 11.63 26.68
CA GLY A 113 21.68 12.10 25.47
C GLY A 113 22.58 11.97 24.26
N TYR A 114 22.02 11.58 23.12
CA TYR A 114 22.73 11.44 21.86
C TYR A 114 21.90 11.96 20.69
N LEU A 115 22.60 12.44 19.70
CA LEU A 115 22.07 12.69 18.36
C LEU A 115 22.35 11.47 17.50
N HIS A 116 21.40 11.14 16.64
CA HIS A 116 21.61 10.12 15.61
C HIS A 116 21.19 10.64 14.24
N PHE A 117 21.88 10.15 13.24
CA PHE A 117 21.57 10.35 11.84
C PHE A 117 21.58 9.00 11.15
N SER A 118 20.63 8.75 10.28
CA SER A 118 20.65 7.58 9.41
C SER A 118 20.30 7.93 7.97
N TYR A 119 20.93 7.21 7.06
CA TYR A 119 20.68 7.26 5.63
C TYR A 119 20.70 5.84 5.08
N GLY A 120 19.74 5.50 4.24
CA GLY A 120 19.73 4.18 3.64
C GLY A 120 18.86 4.07 2.41
N HIS A 121 19.23 3.10 1.57
CA HIS A 121 18.40 2.64 0.46
C HIS A 121 17.69 1.34 0.85
N PHE A 122 16.42 1.26 0.49
CA PHE A 122 15.57 0.10 0.73
C PHE A 122 14.95 -0.33 -0.58
N PHE A 123 14.88 -1.62 -0.79
CA PHE A 123 14.47 -2.26 -2.00
C PHE A 123 13.27 -3.18 -1.71
N GLN A 124 12.25 -3.14 -2.54
CA GLN A 124 11.07 -3.99 -2.39
C GLN A 124 10.58 -4.46 -3.76
N ASN A 125 10.57 -5.77 -3.98
CA ASN A 125 10.02 -6.35 -5.19
C ASN A 125 8.53 -6.01 -5.35
N PRO A 126 8.02 -5.86 -6.58
CA PRO A 126 6.60 -5.75 -6.85
C PRO A 126 5.85 -7.00 -6.32
N SER A 127 4.56 -6.85 -6.03
CA SER A 127 3.73 -8.02 -5.73
C SER A 127 3.69 -8.97 -6.94
N PHE A 128 3.68 -10.26 -6.67
CA PHE A 128 3.55 -11.27 -7.72
C PHE A 128 2.25 -11.13 -8.52
N SER A 129 1.20 -10.55 -7.93
CA SER A 129 -0.03 -10.20 -8.65
C SER A 129 0.20 -9.21 -9.79
N TYR A 130 1.17 -8.30 -9.68
CA TYR A 130 1.49 -7.34 -10.75
C TYR A 130 2.49 -7.90 -11.78
N ILE A 131 3.26 -8.91 -11.40
CA ILE A 131 4.23 -9.58 -12.27
C ILE A 131 3.56 -10.61 -13.15
N TYR A 132 2.63 -11.39 -12.58
CA TYR A 132 2.03 -12.58 -13.21
C TYR A 132 0.53 -12.45 -13.48
N ASP A 133 -0.04 -11.23 -13.45
CA ASP A 133 -1.43 -11.02 -13.86
C ASP A 133 -1.63 -11.40 -15.31
N ASN A 134 -2.70 -12.09 -15.65
CA ASN A 134 -3.00 -12.55 -17.00
C ASN A 134 -1.79 -13.20 -17.70
N PRO A 135 -1.30 -14.34 -17.20
CA PRO A 135 -0.04 -14.94 -17.63
C PRO A 135 -0.06 -15.50 -19.05
N GLU A 136 -1.25 -15.61 -19.65
CA GLU A 136 -1.49 -16.06 -21.03
C GLU A 136 -1.55 -14.87 -22.00
N PHE A 137 -1.44 -13.64 -21.50
CA PHE A 137 -1.47 -12.40 -22.27
C PHE A 137 -2.73 -12.23 -23.12
N GLU A 138 -3.87 -12.70 -22.65
CA GLU A 138 -5.15 -12.59 -23.35
C GLU A 138 -5.76 -11.20 -23.22
N VAL A 139 -6.09 -10.57 -24.34
CA VAL A 139 -6.85 -9.33 -24.40
C VAL A 139 -8.22 -9.65 -24.99
N PRO A 140 -9.31 -9.48 -24.24
CA PRO A 140 -10.66 -9.71 -24.77
C PRO A 140 -10.94 -8.76 -25.93
N ALA A 141 -11.54 -9.28 -27.00
CA ALA A 141 -12.05 -8.47 -28.11
C ALA A 141 -13.30 -7.71 -27.63
N ALA A 142 -13.11 -6.53 -27.06
CA ALA A 142 -14.19 -5.67 -26.59
C ALA A 142 -13.76 -4.21 -26.67
N SER A 143 -14.62 -3.33 -27.14
CA SER A 143 -14.31 -1.90 -27.18
C SER A 143 -14.06 -1.33 -25.79
N GLY A 144 -12.98 -0.58 -25.62
CA GLY A 144 -12.60 0.08 -24.38
C GLY A 144 -11.45 -0.59 -23.63
N VAL A 145 -11.28 -0.22 -22.36
CA VAL A 145 -10.22 -0.73 -21.48
C VAL A 145 -10.82 -1.79 -20.56
N ASN A 146 -10.56 -3.09 -20.83
CA ASN A 146 -11.32 -4.17 -20.22
C ASN A 146 -10.51 -5.17 -19.40
N SER A 147 -9.17 -5.13 -19.44
CA SER A 147 -8.31 -6.06 -18.72
C SER A 147 -7.02 -5.42 -18.27
N THR A 148 -6.42 -5.99 -17.23
CA THR A 148 -5.05 -5.70 -16.83
C THR A 148 -4.12 -6.83 -17.24
N MET A 149 -2.84 -6.50 -17.40
CA MET A 149 -1.79 -7.43 -17.79
C MET A 149 -0.56 -7.23 -16.92
N GLY A 150 -0.03 -8.32 -16.40
CA GLY A 150 1.20 -8.35 -15.64
C GLY A 150 2.42 -7.96 -16.48
N ASN A 151 3.46 -7.51 -15.79
CA ASN A 151 4.73 -7.18 -16.42
C ASN A 151 5.89 -7.73 -15.60
N ALA A 152 6.45 -8.82 -16.07
CA ALA A 152 7.57 -9.49 -15.39
C ALA A 152 8.86 -8.67 -15.39
N ASN A 153 8.93 -7.60 -16.18
CA ASN A 153 10.10 -6.72 -16.27
C ASN A 153 9.99 -5.49 -15.36
N MET A 154 9.01 -5.44 -14.45
CA MET A 154 8.88 -4.34 -13.48
C MET A 154 10.13 -4.22 -12.61
N GLU A 155 10.51 -2.97 -12.37
CA GLU A 155 11.58 -2.64 -11.44
C GLU A 155 11.06 -2.72 -9.99
N PRO A 156 11.87 -3.16 -9.06
CA PRO A 156 11.55 -3.06 -7.65
C PRO A 156 11.42 -1.61 -7.18
N ARG A 157 10.50 -1.39 -6.24
CA ARG A 157 10.33 -0.10 -5.59
C ARG A 157 11.56 0.23 -4.77
N ARG A 158 12.04 1.46 -4.91
CA ARG A 158 13.22 1.97 -4.22
C ARG A 158 12.85 3.11 -3.29
N THR A 159 13.22 2.99 -2.02
CA THR A 159 13.06 4.05 -1.03
C THR A 159 14.42 4.55 -0.59
N THR A 160 14.65 5.85 -0.69
CA THR A 160 15.79 6.53 -0.06
C THR A 160 15.28 7.23 1.19
N GLN A 161 15.84 6.88 2.34
CA GLN A 161 15.41 7.38 3.65
C GLN A 161 16.51 8.16 4.34
N TYR A 162 16.12 9.28 4.93
CA TYR A 162 16.96 10.14 5.77
C TYR A 162 16.26 10.29 7.12
N GLU A 163 17.03 10.18 8.20
CA GLU A 163 16.54 10.39 9.54
C GLU A 163 17.56 11.19 10.34
N VAL A 164 17.06 12.08 11.18
CA VAL A 164 17.83 12.76 12.21
C VAL A 164 17.02 12.73 13.48
N GLY A 165 17.65 12.34 14.58
CA GLY A 165 16.95 12.22 15.83
C GLY A 165 17.83 12.59 17.02
N PHE A 166 17.12 12.90 18.09
CA PHE A 166 17.67 13.26 19.39
C PHE A 166 17.01 12.37 20.44
N SER A 167 17.82 11.72 21.26
CA SER A 167 17.36 10.92 22.39
C SER A 167 17.98 11.42 23.67
N GLN A 168 17.16 11.60 24.71
CA GLN A 168 17.60 12.08 26.02
C GLN A 168 16.92 11.29 27.14
N GLN A 169 17.70 10.82 28.07
CA GLN A 169 17.20 10.27 29.32
C GLN A 169 17.17 11.34 30.41
N PHE A 170 16.03 11.51 31.05
CA PHE A 170 15.83 12.36 32.20
C PHE A 170 15.73 11.52 33.49
N GLY A 171 16.59 11.85 34.46
CA GLY A 171 16.69 11.05 35.69
C GLY A 171 17.08 9.59 35.41
N ARG A 172 16.34 8.62 35.99
CA ARG A 172 16.59 7.18 35.82
C ARG A 172 15.51 6.49 34.96
N ASP A 173 14.35 7.11 34.82
CA ASP A 173 13.15 6.42 34.42
C ASP A 173 12.44 7.00 33.18
N ILE A 174 12.79 8.21 32.77
CA ILE A 174 12.12 8.91 31.66
C ILE A 174 13.06 9.00 30.46
N GLY A 175 12.63 8.54 29.31
CA GLY A 175 13.29 8.71 28.02
C GLY A 175 12.42 9.54 27.10
N LEU A 176 13.04 10.47 26.39
CA LEU A 176 12.47 11.26 25.29
C LEU A 176 13.26 10.98 24.03
N GLU A 177 12.55 10.71 22.95
CA GLU A 177 13.14 10.61 21.61
C GLU A 177 12.35 11.49 20.65
N ILE A 178 13.05 12.23 19.81
CA ILE A 178 12.47 13.08 18.76
C ILE A 178 13.21 12.74 17.48
N THR A 179 12.48 12.29 16.46
CA THR A 179 13.07 11.88 15.18
C THR A 179 12.30 12.52 14.02
N GLY A 180 13.02 13.30 13.22
CA GLY A 180 12.54 13.77 11.92
C GLY A 180 12.99 12.84 10.81
N TYR A 181 12.13 12.58 9.83
CA TYR A 181 12.44 11.71 8.72
C TYR A 181 11.92 12.26 7.39
N TYR A 182 12.60 11.84 6.32
CA TYR A 182 12.18 12.04 4.93
C TYR A 182 12.43 10.77 4.13
N LYS A 183 11.43 10.33 3.37
CA LYS A 183 11.48 9.16 2.47
C LYS A 183 11.11 9.60 1.06
N ASP A 184 12.01 9.35 0.11
CA ASP A 184 11.75 9.47 -1.33
C ASP A 184 11.52 8.06 -1.90
N ILE A 185 10.36 7.84 -2.47
CA ILE A 185 9.92 6.52 -2.95
C ILE A 185 9.78 6.61 -4.47
N ARG A 186 10.54 5.79 -5.18
CA ARG A 186 10.58 5.71 -6.62
C ARG A 186 10.13 4.34 -7.11
N ASN A 187 9.74 4.28 -8.39
CA ASN A 187 9.29 3.05 -9.03
C ASN A 187 8.05 2.46 -8.34
N LEU A 188 7.11 3.30 -7.91
CA LEU A 188 5.81 2.83 -7.48
C LEU A 188 5.07 2.16 -8.64
N ASN A 189 4.33 1.13 -8.30
CA ASN A 189 3.52 0.40 -9.26
C ASN A 189 2.35 1.26 -9.74
N SER A 190 2.11 1.24 -11.03
CA SER A 190 1.03 1.94 -11.72
C SER A 190 0.57 1.11 -12.90
N THR A 191 -0.44 1.56 -13.62
CA THR A 191 -0.85 1.00 -14.90
C THR A 191 -0.63 2.02 -16.01
N GLU A 192 -0.28 1.52 -17.20
CA GLU A 192 -0.23 2.28 -18.44
C GLU A 192 -1.16 1.63 -19.47
N ILE A 193 -1.96 2.45 -20.12
CA ILE A 193 -2.87 1.96 -21.14
C ILE A 193 -2.10 1.68 -22.42
N LYS A 194 -2.25 0.46 -22.92
CA LYS A 194 -1.72 0.01 -24.21
C LYS A 194 -2.85 -0.15 -25.20
N ASN A 195 -2.66 0.31 -26.41
CA ASN A 195 -3.57 0.06 -27.51
C ASN A 195 -3.27 -1.31 -28.10
N SER A 196 -4.32 -2.10 -28.40
CA SER A 196 -4.16 -3.26 -29.26
C SER A 196 -4.19 -2.86 -30.72
N PHE A 197 -3.89 -3.80 -31.61
CA PHE A 197 -4.02 -3.59 -33.05
C PHE A 197 -5.47 -3.27 -33.48
N ILE A 198 -6.44 -3.79 -32.75
CA ILE A 198 -7.86 -3.53 -33.04
C ILE A 198 -8.21 -2.14 -32.51
N ALA A 199 -8.64 -1.26 -33.40
CA ALA A 199 -9.02 0.10 -33.05
C ALA A 199 -10.11 0.14 -31.98
N GLY A 200 -9.81 0.81 -30.86
CA GLY A 200 -10.71 0.94 -29.73
C GLY A 200 -10.52 -0.13 -28.64
N ASP A 201 -9.80 -1.21 -28.89
CA ASP A 201 -9.45 -2.19 -27.89
C ASP A 201 -8.16 -1.79 -27.17
N ARG A 202 -8.24 -1.72 -25.85
CA ARG A 202 -7.15 -1.26 -25.00
C ARG A 202 -7.07 -2.12 -23.74
N TYR A 203 -5.88 -2.18 -23.13
CA TYR A 203 -5.67 -2.87 -21.86
C TYR A 203 -4.68 -2.11 -20.96
N GLY A 204 -4.75 -2.34 -19.68
CA GLY A 204 -3.81 -1.78 -18.70
C GLY A 204 -2.61 -2.71 -18.52
N MET A 205 -1.38 -2.23 -18.68
CA MET A 205 -0.17 -2.97 -18.33
C MET A 205 0.44 -2.40 -17.07
N TYR A 206 0.81 -3.27 -16.11
CA TYR A 206 1.52 -2.80 -14.92
C TYR A 206 2.92 -2.29 -15.26
N VAL A 207 3.26 -1.13 -14.73
CA VAL A 207 4.52 -0.43 -14.97
C VAL A 207 5.02 0.25 -13.70
N ASN A 208 6.28 0.71 -13.71
CA ASN A 208 6.86 1.57 -12.67
C ASN A 208 6.85 3.03 -13.14
N LYS A 209 5.79 3.76 -12.84
CA LYS A 209 5.62 5.13 -13.32
C LYS A 209 5.55 6.14 -12.19
N ASP A 210 5.02 5.74 -11.05
CA ASP A 210 4.67 6.64 -9.98
C ASP A 210 5.81 6.85 -8.97
N HIS A 211 5.69 7.93 -8.24
CA HIS A 211 6.59 8.27 -7.14
C HIS A 211 5.80 8.84 -5.96
N ALA A 212 6.39 8.74 -4.78
CA ALA A 212 5.82 9.28 -3.56
C ALA A 212 6.91 9.84 -2.65
N ASN A 213 6.51 10.67 -1.73
CA ASN A 213 7.34 11.06 -0.61
C ASN A 213 6.57 10.96 0.72
N SER A 214 7.29 10.68 1.78
CA SER A 214 6.75 10.73 3.13
C SER A 214 7.74 11.45 4.03
N LYS A 215 7.25 12.42 4.80
CA LYS A 215 8.06 13.21 5.72
C LYS A 215 7.32 13.40 7.04
N GLY A 216 8.05 13.45 8.13
CA GLY A 216 7.38 13.57 9.42
C GLY A 216 8.33 13.79 10.58
N LEU A 217 7.70 13.97 11.73
CA LEU A 217 8.32 14.09 13.02
C LEU A 217 7.65 13.12 14.00
N THR A 218 8.43 12.29 14.66
CA THR A 218 7.98 11.42 15.74
C THR A 218 8.55 11.89 17.06
N VAL A 219 7.70 11.96 18.10
CA VAL A 219 8.07 12.23 19.48
C VAL A 219 7.66 11.04 20.33
N ALA A 220 8.60 10.35 20.92
CA ALA A 220 8.37 9.21 21.80
C ALA A 220 8.78 9.54 23.24
N LEU A 221 7.85 9.38 24.15
CA LEU A 221 8.07 9.54 25.59
C LEU A 221 7.87 8.20 26.28
N SER A 222 8.90 7.73 26.96
CA SER A 222 8.85 6.47 27.71
C SER A 222 9.11 6.71 29.18
N LYS A 223 8.36 5.99 30.02
CA LYS A 223 8.60 5.93 31.46
C LYS A 223 8.70 4.50 31.92
N ARG A 224 9.88 4.10 32.40
CA ARG A 224 10.09 2.78 33.01
C ARG A 224 9.30 2.64 34.31
N SER A 225 8.99 1.42 34.67
CA SER A 225 8.30 1.13 35.92
C SER A 225 9.16 1.57 37.11
N SER A 226 8.75 2.66 37.73
CA SER A 226 9.26 3.10 39.02
C SER A 226 8.13 3.05 40.05
N ARG A 227 8.16 2.06 40.93
CA ARG A 227 7.16 1.81 41.98
C ARG A 227 5.77 1.48 41.45
N LYS A 228 5.00 2.44 40.93
CA LYS A 228 3.57 2.24 40.61
C LYS A 228 3.18 2.52 39.16
N PHE A 229 3.97 3.27 38.43
CA PHE A 229 3.58 3.72 37.10
C PHE A 229 4.64 3.44 36.03
N SER A 230 4.22 2.93 34.88
CA SER A 230 5.02 2.83 33.67
C SER A 230 4.14 3.11 32.45
N GLY A 231 4.74 3.53 31.34
CA GLY A 231 4.01 3.78 30.12
C GLY A 231 4.86 4.37 29.02
N ASN A 232 4.30 4.44 27.82
CA ASN A 232 4.85 5.12 26.66
C ASN A 232 3.76 5.94 25.99
N LEU A 233 4.19 7.01 25.37
CA LEU A 233 3.37 7.87 24.52
C LEU A 233 4.17 8.20 23.27
N ASP A 234 3.65 7.85 22.12
CA ASP A 234 4.22 8.13 20.81
C ASP A 234 3.28 9.06 20.04
N TYR A 235 3.83 10.15 19.55
CA TYR A 235 3.14 11.07 18.66
C TYR A 235 3.89 11.16 17.35
N THR A 236 3.19 11.03 16.23
CA THR A 236 3.74 11.21 14.90
C THR A 236 2.92 12.25 14.13
N TYR A 237 3.61 13.23 13.59
CA TYR A 237 3.11 14.08 12.53
C TYR A 237 3.72 13.62 11.22
N SER A 238 2.91 13.30 10.21
CA SER A 238 3.40 12.84 8.92
C SER A 238 2.61 13.41 7.75
N ILE A 239 3.29 13.56 6.63
CA ILE A 239 2.73 13.94 5.33
C ILE A 239 3.20 12.90 4.33
N SER A 240 2.24 12.23 3.66
CA SER A 240 2.53 11.25 2.61
C SER A 240 1.78 11.63 1.35
N GLU A 241 2.53 11.93 0.30
CA GLU A 241 2.02 12.43 -0.98
C GLU A 241 2.64 11.64 -2.14
N GLY A 242 1.87 11.41 -3.19
CA GLY A 242 2.31 10.67 -4.39
C GLY A 242 1.41 10.95 -5.59
N ASN A 243 1.68 10.27 -6.71
CA ASN A 243 0.85 10.42 -7.92
C ASN A 243 -0.49 9.71 -7.80
N ALA A 244 -0.49 8.50 -7.19
CA ALA A 244 -1.68 7.72 -6.92
C ALA A 244 -1.45 6.78 -5.73
N SER A 245 -2.52 6.39 -5.05
CA SER A 245 -2.47 5.43 -3.96
C SER A 245 -2.62 3.99 -4.46
N ASP A 246 -3.45 3.79 -5.48
CA ASP A 246 -3.76 2.49 -6.08
C ASP A 246 -3.00 2.34 -7.40
N PRO A 247 -2.25 1.23 -7.62
CA PRO A 247 -1.60 0.95 -8.90
C PRO A 247 -2.54 0.88 -10.10
N THR A 248 -3.82 0.61 -9.89
CA THR A 248 -4.85 0.54 -10.94
C THR A 248 -5.62 1.85 -11.13
N ALA A 249 -5.29 2.92 -10.41
CA ALA A 249 -6.00 4.19 -10.51
C ALA A 249 -6.05 4.73 -11.95
N ALA A 250 -4.92 4.75 -12.66
CA ALA A 250 -4.87 5.22 -14.04
C ALA A 250 -5.70 4.35 -15.01
N PHE A 251 -5.83 3.04 -14.73
CA PHE A 251 -6.68 2.13 -15.48
C PHE A 251 -8.17 2.47 -15.29
N TYR A 252 -8.61 2.69 -14.06
CA TYR A 252 -10.01 3.05 -13.78
C TYR A 252 -10.37 4.46 -14.24
N ASP A 253 -9.42 5.40 -14.17
CA ASP A 253 -9.60 6.75 -14.70
C ASP A 253 -9.86 6.70 -16.21
N GLU A 254 -9.03 5.99 -16.97
CA GLU A 254 -9.19 5.82 -18.41
C GLU A 254 -10.49 5.08 -18.77
N GLN A 255 -10.87 4.07 -17.99
CA GLN A 255 -12.15 3.36 -18.19
C GLN A 255 -13.36 4.28 -17.98
N SER A 256 -13.20 5.32 -17.18
CA SER A 256 -14.22 6.31 -16.85
C SER A 256 -14.11 7.59 -17.67
N ASP A 257 -13.24 7.64 -18.69
CA ASP A 257 -12.89 8.84 -19.48
C ASP A 257 -12.43 10.02 -18.60
N ILE A 258 -11.73 9.74 -17.51
CA ILE A 258 -11.13 10.72 -16.62
C ILE A 258 -9.62 10.78 -16.88
N GLU A 259 -9.09 12.00 -17.03
CA GLU A 259 -7.65 12.18 -17.21
C GLU A 259 -6.91 11.83 -15.89
N PRO A 260 -5.89 10.93 -15.91
CA PRO A 260 -5.12 10.59 -14.72
C PRO A 260 -4.44 11.79 -14.07
N GLU A 261 -4.29 11.75 -12.75
CA GLU A 261 -3.66 12.83 -11.98
C GLU A 261 -2.21 13.08 -12.42
N LYS A 262 -1.88 14.36 -12.62
CA LYS A 262 -0.52 14.81 -12.98
C LYS A 262 0.20 15.55 -11.84
N MET A 263 -0.41 15.59 -10.67
CA MET A 263 0.10 16.28 -9.49
C MET A 263 0.27 15.31 -8.31
N LEU A 264 0.99 15.74 -7.29
CA LEU A 264 1.06 15.01 -6.04
C LEU A 264 -0.22 15.21 -5.24
N VAL A 265 -0.82 14.11 -4.83
CA VAL A 265 -2.03 14.08 -3.99
C VAL A 265 -1.74 13.36 -2.67
N PRO A 266 -2.50 13.62 -1.60
CA PRO A 266 -2.39 12.83 -0.38
C PRO A 266 -2.64 11.36 -0.68
N LEU A 267 -1.81 10.47 -0.16
CA LEU A 267 -1.98 9.02 -0.32
C LEU A 267 -3.00 8.47 0.69
N ASP A 268 -3.67 7.37 0.39
CA ASP A 268 -4.70 6.75 1.23
C ASP A 268 -4.27 6.53 2.69
N TRP A 269 -2.97 6.34 2.91
CA TRP A 269 -2.37 6.18 4.25
C TRP A 269 -1.83 7.49 4.85
N ASP A 270 -2.10 8.66 4.25
CA ASP A 270 -1.69 9.96 4.77
C ASP A 270 -2.48 10.34 6.01
N GLN A 271 -2.06 9.84 7.16
CA GLN A 271 -2.61 10.21 8.45
C GLN A 271 -1.74 11.27 9.11
N ARG A 272 -2.23 12.52 9.16
CA ARG A 272 -1.43 13.69 9.58
C ARG A 272 -0.99 13.63 11.04
N HIS A 273 -1.83 13.13 11.92
CA HIS A 273 -1.56 13.03 13.34
C HIS A 273 -1.91 11.65 13.86
N THR A 274 -0.95 10.98 14.49
CA THR A 274 -1.14 9.70 15.15
C THR A 274 -0.62 9.78 16.57
N ILE A 275 -1.42 9.34 17.55
CA ILE A 275 -1.00 9.20 18.95
C ILE A 275 -1.27 7.78 19.38
N ASN A 276 -0.26 7.11 19.92
CA ASN A 276 -0.38 5.82 20.56
C ASN A 276 0.18 5.92 21.98
N GLY A 277 -0.55 5.41 22.95
CA GLY A 277 -0.13 5.46 24.34
C GLY A 277 -0.46 4.19 25.09
N THR A 278 0.42 3.80 25.99
CA THR A 278 0.18 2.75 26.96
C THR A 278 0.52 3.26 28.34
N ALA A 279 -0.31 2.96 29.33
CA ALA A 279 -0.08 3.32 30.70
C ALA A 279 -0.46 2.15 31.62
N THR A 280 0.44 1.72 32.48
CA THR A 280 0.18 0.69 33.47
C THR A 280 0.34 1.28 34.87
N TYR A 281 -0.68 1.11 35.69
CA TYR A 281 -0.67 1.51 37.09
C TYR A 281 -0.83 0.30 37.99
N HIS A 282 0.16 0.07 38.85
CA HIS A 282 0.13 -0.97 39.88
C HIS A 282 -0.46 -0.42 41.18
N LEU A 283 -1.70 -0.81 41.50
CA LEU A 283 -2.34 -0.45 42.77
C LEU A 283 -1.59 -1.09 43.95
N THR A 284 -1.26 -2.38 43.79
CA THR A 284 -0.48 -3.19 44.73
C THR A 284 0.55 -4.01 43.95
N LYS A 285 1.35 -4.85 44.65
CA LYS A 285 2.26 -5.80 43.99
C LYS A 285 1.50 -6.84 43.15
N SER A 286 0.25 -7.10 43.51
CA SER A 286 -0.58 -8.17 42.93
C SER A 286 -1.69 -7.64 42.01
N ALA A 287 -2.02 -6.35 42.06
CA ALA A 287 -3.13 -5.76 41.31
C ALA A 287 -2.73 -4.53 40.55
N GLY A 288 -3.27 -4.36 39.36
CA GLY A 288 -3.04 -3.20 38.54
C GLY A 288 -4.02 -3.04 37.39
N THR A 289 -3.89 -1.95 36.70
CA THR A 289 -4.64 -1.68 35.49
C THR A 289 -3.72 -1.13 34.39
N SER A 290 -4.00 -1.48 33.15
CA SER A 290 -3.31 -0.96 31.97
C SER A 290 -4.32 -0.33 31.04
N LEU A 291 -3.97 0.79 30.46
CA LEU A 291 -4.72 1.47 29.42
C LEU A 291 -3.89 1.47 28.14
N VAL A 292 -4.58 1.28 27.01
CA VAL A 292 -4.03 1.47 25.67
C VAL A 292 -4.89 2.52 24.99
N VAL A 293 -4.27 3.57 24.51
CA VAL A 293 -4.95 4.71 23.89
C VAL A 293 -4.42 4.85 22.47
N SER A 294 -5.31 5.02 21.50
CA SER A 294 -4.96 5.36 20.13
C SER A 294 -5.82 6.51 19.64
N TYR A 295 -5.20 7.41 18.89
CA TYR A 295 -5.84 8.51 18.17
C TYR A 295 -5.21 8.61 16.79
N GLY A 296 -6.03 8.79 15.76
CA GLY A 296 -5.60 9.09 14.40
C GLY A 296 -6.45 10.20 13.79
N SER A 297 -5.81 11.19 13.20
CA SER A 297 -6.56 12.12 12.33
C SER A 297 -7.15 11.35 11.16
N GLY A 298 -8.23 11.86 10.58
CA GLY A 298 -8.92 11.20 9.48
C GLY A 298 -7.99 10.91 8.30
N PHE A 299 -8.11 9.70 7.75
CA PHE A 299 -7.51 9.35 6.46
C PHE A 299 -8.15 10.14 5.33
N PRO A 300 -7.43 10.37 4.23
CA PRO A 300 -8.02 10.99 3.06
C PRO A 300 -9.08 10.08 2.41
N TYR A 301 -9.95 10.68 1.64
CA TYR A 301 -10.89 10.01 0.75
C TYR A 301 -11.19 10.92 -0.45
N THR A 302 -11.64 10.35 -1.54
CA THR A 302 -12.01 11.09 -2.75
C THR A 302 -13.48 11.49 -2.68
N THR A 303 -13.77 12.79 -2.77
CA THR A 303 -15.16 13.28 -2.79
C THR A 303 -15.81 13.00 -4.15
N THR A 304 -17.07 12.54 -4.10
CA THR A 304 -17.85 12.20 -5.29
C THR A 304 -19.13 13.01 -5.39
N ASN A 305 -19.62 13.21 -6.62
CA ASN A 305 -20.91 13.80 -6.92
C ASN A 305 -22.03 12.73 -6.94
N ALA A 306 -23.25 13.14 -7.32
CA ALA A 306 -24.42 12.26 -7.40
C ALA A 306 -24.27 11.12 -8.40
N ASP A 307 -23.43 11.27 -9.40
CA ASP A 307 -23.17 10.25 -10.44
C ASP A 307 -22.01 9.31 -10.05
N GLY A 308 -21.46 9.47 -8.83
CA GLY A 308 -20.31 8.69 -8.34
C GLY A 308 -18.96 9.15 -8.91
N GLN A 309 -18.96 10.22 -9.71
CA GLN A 309 -17.72 10.77 -10.27
C GLN A 309 -17.01 11.63 -9.23
N ARG A 310 -15.69 11.61 -9.23
CA ARG A 310 -14.90 12.46 -8.36
C ARG A 310 -15.11 13.95 -8.66
N THR A 311 -15.17 14.77 -7.63
CA THR A 311 -15.44 16.21 -7.76
C THR A 311 -14.19 17.04 -8.00
N SER A 312 -13.01 16.51 -7.68
CA SER A 312 -11.71 17.18 -7.77
C SER A 312 -10.60 16.12 -7.84
N PHE A 313 -9.37 16.46 -7.44
CA PHE A 313 -8.26 15.50 -7.37
C PHE A 313 -8.52 14.36 -6.37
N GLU A 314 -7.80 13.26 -6.52
CA GLU A 314 -7.86 12.10 -5.62
C GLU A 314 -7.54 12.52 -4.17
N ASN A 315 -8.25 11.93 -3.20
CA ASN A 315 -8.00 12.15 -1.78
C ASN A 315 -8.12 13.60 -1.31
N ASN A 316 -9.03 14.37 -1.93
CA ASN A 316 -9.27 15.78 -1.65
C ASN A 316 -10.08 16.04 -0.37
N GLY A 317 -10.72 15.02 0.21
CA GLY A 317 -11.45 15.09 1.48
C GLY A 317 -10.71 14.38 2.62
N ARG A 318 -11.18 14.59 3.87
CA ARG A 318 -10.69 13.90 5.07
C ARG A 318 -11.84 13.27 5.84
N LYS A 319 -11.70 11.98 6.17
CA LYS A 319 -12.60 11.26 7.07
C LYS A 319 -12.54 11.87 8.49
N PRO A 320 -13.54 11.61 9.34
CA PRO A 320 -13.46 11.93 10.76
C PRO A 320 -12.23 11.29 11.43
N ALA A 321 -11.74 11.93 12.49
CA ALA A 321 -10.68 11.35 13.31
C ALA A 321 -11.20 10.12 14.07
N THR A 322 -10.31 9.17 14.30
CA THR A 322 -10.58 7.94 15.05
C THR A 322 -9.86 7.95 16.38
N TYR A 323 -10.48 7.39 17.41
CA TYR A 323 -9.85 7.21 18.70
C TYR A 323 -10.41 6.00 19.43
N ASN A 324 -9.58 5.34 20.20
CA ASN A 324 -9.94 4.17 20.97
C ASN A 324 -9.21 4.15 22.31
N VAL A 325 -9.86 3.61 23.31
CA VAL A 325 -9.26 3.33 24.63
C VAL A 325 -9.64 1.93 25.05
N ASP A 326 -8.63 1.10 25.25
CA ASP A 326 -8.78 -0.24 25.80
C ASP A 326 -8.26 -0.27 27.23
N MET A 327 -8.87 -1.09 28.08
CA MET A 327 -8.47 -1.26 29.47
C MET A 327 -8.29 -2.74 29.80
N ARG A 328 -7.24 -3.02 30.55
CA ARG A 328 -7.03 -4.30 31.17
C ARG A 328 -6.86 -4.10 32.67
N ALA A 329 -7.64 -4.78 33.49
CA ALA A 329 -7.39 -4.90 34.92
C ALA A 329 -6.95 -6.34 35.26
N PHE A 330 -6.01 -6.49 36.18
CA PHE A 330 -5.48 -7.78 36.56
C PHE A 330 -5.28 -7.88 38.06
N TYR A 331 -5.44 -9.11 38.57
CA TYR A 331 -5.22 -9.47 39.96
C TYR A 331 -4.54 -10.85 40.06
N ASN A 332 -3.33 -10.87 40.67
CA ASN A 332 -2.55 -12.08 40.87
C ASN A 332 -2.67 -12.50 42.33
N PHE A 333 -2.97 -13.74 42.60
CA PHE A 333 -3.05 -14.29 43.93
C PHE A 333 -2.55 -15.73 43.97
N SER A 334 -2.12 -16.17 45.16
CA SER A 334 -1.69 -17.55 45.38
C SER A 334 -2.81 -18.35 46.01
N LEU A 335 -3.09 -19.51 45.44
CA LEU A 335 -4.01 -20.48 45.99
C LEU A 335 -3.16 -21.60 46.65
N PHE A 336 -3.41 -21.90 47.93
CA PHE A 336 -2.71 -22.96 48.67
C PHE A 336 -1.17 -22.88 48.61
N GLU A 337 -0.58 -21.65 48.65
CA GLU A 337 0.87 -21.36 48.62
C GLU A 337 1.65 -21.86 47.38
N SER A 338 1.13 -22.86 46.67
CA SER A 338 1.80 -23.52 45.56
C SER A 338 1.24 -23.16 44.15
N ILE A 339 0.03 -22.62 44.09
CA ILE A 339 -0.63 -22.31 42.82
C ILE A 339 -0.74 -20.79 42.64
N GLN A 340 -0.09 -20.26 41.64
CA GLN A 340 -0.24 -18.86 41.24
C GLN A 340 -1.41 -18.72 40.25
N VAL A 341 -2.39 -17.89 40.60
CA VAL A 341 -3.57 -17.61 39.78
C VAL A 341 -3.55 -16.18 39.36
N SER A 342 -3.84 -15.95 38.09
CA SER A 342 -3.95 -14.62 37.48
C SER A 342 -5.34 -14.44 36.90
N ALA A 343 -6.13 -13.55 37.49
CA ALA A 343 -7.43 -13.15 36.97
C ALA A 343 -7.27 -11.82 36.22
N HIS A 344 -7.91 -11.69 35.08
CA HIS A 344 -7.87 -10.42 34.31
C HIS A 344 -9.19 -10.18 33.57
N ILE A 345 -9.49 -8.89 33.40
CA ILE A 345 -10.61 -8.41 32.59
C ILE A 345 -10.01 -7.49 31.50
N ASN A 346 -10.33 -7.78 30.26
CA ASN A 346 -10.00 -6.94 29.12
C ASN A 346 -11.28 -6.27 28.61
N ILE A 347 -11.26 -4.96 28.49
CA ILE A 347 -12.34 -4.15 27.95
C ILE A 347 -11.79 -3.45 26.72
N TYR A 348 -12.24 -3.87 25.54
CA TYR A 348 -11.92 -3.23 24.28
C TYR A 348 -12.96 -2.16 23.98
N ASN A 349 -12.53 -1.03 23.48
CA ASN A 349 -13.36 0.15 23.21
C ASN A 349 -14.14 0.55 24.49
N LEU A 350 -13.40 0.95 25.55
CA LEU A 350 -13.91 1.26 26.88
C LEU A 350 -15.10 2.23 26.89
N PHE A 351 -15.08 3.20 25.98
CA PHE A 351 -16.10 4.25 25.90
C PHE A 351 -17.19 3.97 24.86
N ASP A 352 -17.19 2.81 24.21
CA ASP A 352 -18.14 2.40 23.16
C ASP A 352 -18.22 3.42 22.00
N ILE A 353 -17.06 3.90 21.57
CA ILE A 353 -16.95 4.89 20.50
C ILE A 353 -17.19 4.21 19.15
N ARG A 354 -18.00 4.84 18.31
CA ARG A 354 -18.25 4.44 16.95
C ARG A 354 -17.39 5.28 16.00
N ASN A 355 -16.18 4.82 15.70
CA ASN A 355 -15.33 5.47 14.71
C ASN A 355 -15.87 5.20 13.30
N GLU A 356 -15.91 6.23 12.48
CA GLU A 356 -16.33 6.16 11.08
C GLU A 356 -15.15 5.69 10.21
N GLU A 357 -15.16 4.42 9.79
CA GLU A 357 -14.07 3.80 9.02
C GLU A 357 -14.31 3.91 7.50
N THR A 358 -15.56 3.66 7.08
CA THR A 358 -16.01 3.83 5.70
C THR A 358 -17.00 4.99 5.65
N VAL A 359 -16.86 5.88 4.68
CA VAL A 359 -17.68 7.08 4.56
C VAL A 359 -18.31 7.15 3.17
N TYR A 360 -19.47 7.82 3.06
CA TYR A 360 -20.05 8.19 1.77
C TYR A 360 -19.21 9.29 1.12
N GLY A 361 -18.97 9.15 -0.19
CA GLY A 361 -18.09 10.04 -0.93
C GLY A 361 -18.59 11.49 -1.03
N ASP A 362 -19.91 11.72 -0.95
CA ASP A 362 -20.53 13.05 -1.02
C ASP A 362 -20.46 13.81 0.31
N THR A 363 -20.56 13.12 1.45
CA THR A 363 -20.63 13.76 2.76
C THR A 363 -19.39 13.60 3.63
N GLY A 364 -18.56 12.59 3.35
CA GLY A 364 -17.45 12.21 4.21
C GLY A 364 -17.88 11.65 5.57
N ARG A 365 -19.13 11.19 5.69
CA ARG A 365 -19.71 10.63 6.90
C ARG A 365 -20.25 9.23 6.65
N SER A 366 -20.31 8.41 7.68
CA SER A 366 -20.86 7.05 7.62
C SER A 366 -22.37 7.02 7.87
N SER A 367 -22.94 8.09 8.39
CA SER A 367 -24.32 8.13 8.88
C SER A 367 -25.34 8.60 7.86
N TYR A 368 -24.93 9.31 6.81
CA TYR A 368 -25.85 9.83 5.79
C TYR A 368 -25.16 10.13 4.46
N SER A 369 -25.95 10.07 3.40
CA SER A 369 -25.61 10.54 2.06
C SER A 369 -26.72 11.46 1.55
N LEU A 370 -26.37 12.44 0.72
CA LEU A 370 -27.32 13.32 0.03
C LEU A 370 -27.66 12.80 -1.37
N ILE A 371 -27.04 11.72 -1.80
CA ILE A 371 -27.23 11.14 -3.13
C ILE A 371 -28.49 10.25 -3.13
N PRO A 372 -29.52 10.57 -3.92
CA PRO A 372 -30.78 9.80 -3.93
C PRO A 372 -30.63 8.34 -4.34
N THR A 373 -29.59 7.98 -5.06
CA THR A 373 -29.32 6.60 -5.49
C THR A 373 -28.98 5.65 -4.34
N TYR A 374 -28.50 6.18 -3.21
CA TYR A 374 -28.29 5.40 -1.99
C TYR A 374 -29.57 5.14 -1.21
N THR A 375 -30.64 5.86 -1.54
CA THR A 375 -31.95 5.63 -0.95
C THR A 375 -32.79 4.76 -1.88
N PRO A 376 -33.37 3.65 -1.42
CA PRO A 376 -34.18 2.82 -2.30
C PRO A 376 -35.40 3.58 -2.79
N GLN A 377 -35.61 3.62 -4.10
CA GLN A 377 -36.87 4.06 -4.71
C GLN A 377 -37.93 2.97 -4.49
N TYR A 378 -38.48 2.89 -3.31
CA TYR A 378 -39.48 1.90 -2.96
C TYR A 378 -40.84 2.57 -2.79
N SER A 379 -41.84 2.08 -3.52
CA SER A 379 -43.21 2.60 -3.50
C SER A 379 -44.16 1.87 -2.53
N GLY A 380 -43.62 0.99 -1.66
CA GLY A 380 -44.38 0.18 -0.70
C GLY A 380 -44.06 0.51 0.75
N PRO A 381 -44.75 -0.10 1.72
CA PRO A 381 -44.41 0.08 3.14
C PRO A 381 -43.01 -0.46 3.43
N MET A 382 -42.11 0.41 3.91
CA MET A 382 -40.75 0.04 4.30
C MET A 382 -40.74 -0.46 5.74
N LEU A 383 -39.96 -1.52 6.00
CA LEU A 383 -39.72 -2.03 7.34
C LEU A 383 -38.78 -1.12 8.13
N ASN A 384 -37.89 -0.41 7.44
CA ASN A 384 -36.89 0.49 8.03
C ASN A 384 -37.15 1.94 7.62
N THR A 385 -36.78 2.88 8.47
CA THR A 385 -36.75 4.31 8.11
C THR A 385 -35.61 4.58 7.14
N LEU A 386 -35.64 5.72 6.46
CA LEU A 386 -34.58 6.16 5.55
C LEU A 386 -33.23 6.28 6.28
N ASP A 387 -33.26 6.80 7.50
CA ASP A 387 -32.06 6.93 8.34
C ASP A 387 -31.45 5.57 8.71
N GLU A 388 -32.28 4.58 9.04
CA GLU A 388 -31.83 3.22 9.31
C GLU A 388 -31.23 2.53 8.08
N PHE A 389 -31.70 2.86 6.89
CA PHE A 389 -31.20 2.31 5.64
C PHE A 389 -29.79 2.82 5.31
N LEU A 390 -29.52 4.11 5.60
CA LEU A 390 -28.22 4.73 5.33
C LEU A 390 -27.15 4.38 6.40
N VAL A 391 -27.56 3.94 7.59
CA VAL A 391 -26.62 3.55 8.65
C VAL A 391 -26.20 2.09 8.48
N VAL A 392 -25.04 1.89 7.90
CA VAL A 392 -24.46 0.56 7.67
C VAL A 392 -23.53 0.21 8.84
N PRO A 393 -23.83 -0.83 9.66
CA PRO A 393 -23.03 -1.17 10.84
C PRO A 393 -21.55 -1.45 10.54
N SER A 394 -21.23 -2.03 9.38
CA SER A 394 -19.86 -2.31 8.96
C SER A 394 -19.04 -1.06 8.56
N TYR A 395 -19.67 0.12 8.51
CA TYR A 395 -18.96 1.39 8.27
C TYR A 395 -18.33 1.95 9.55
N TYR A 396 -18.62 1.31 10.70
CA TYR A 396 -18.13 1.76 12.00
C TYR A 396 -17.20 0.71 12.64
N SER A 397 -16.34 1.18 13.53
CA SER A 397 -15.50 0.32 14.35
C SER A 397 -16.34 -0.61 15.22
N ALA A 398 -15.72 -1.72 15.67
CA ALA A 398 -16.38 -2.68 16.55
C ALA A 398 -16.86 -2.04 17.86
N PRO A 399 -18.05 -2.42 18.38
CA PRO A 399 -18.55 -1.95 19.66
C PRO A 399 -17.71 -2.47 20.83
N ARG A 400 -17.97 -1.94 22.03
CA ARG A 400 -17.29 -2.40 23.24
C ARG A 400 -17.44 -3.89 23.46
N GLN A 401 -16.31 -4.54 23.77
CA GLN A 401 -16.23 -5.96 24.09
C GLN A 401 -15.58 -6.14 25.46
N ILE A 402 -16.15 -7.03 26.27
CA ILE A 402 -15.62 -7.40 27.60
C ILE A 402 -15.26 -8.87 27.58
N LYS A 403 -14.00 -9.19 27.90
CA LYS A 403 -13.49 -10.56 27.99
C LYS A 403 -12.88 -10.78 29.39
N VAL A 404 -13.22 -11.86 30.00
CA VAL A 404 -12.76 -12.28 31.36
C VAL A 404 -11.86 -13.49 31.24
#